data_e0829832232d3caad77a499be5ff5426
#
_entry.id   e0829832232d3caad77a499be5ff5426
#
_cell.length_a   1.000
_cell.length_b   1.000
_cell.length_c   1.000
_cell.angle_alpha   90.00
_cell.angle_beta   90.00
_cell.angle_gamma   90.00
#
_symmetry.space_group_name_H-M   'P 1'
#
loop_
_entity.id
_entity.type
_entity.pdbx_description
1 polymer ?
#
loop_
_entity_poly.entity_id
_entity_poly.type
_entity_poly.pdbx_seq_one_letter_code
_entity_poly.pdbx_strand_id
1 'polypeptide(L)'
;MFGGIIVLRKLFLLLLILSFFATASTCRRRNTDAVTVSLSEKFTAFDTLTSAASDVAAERVKSLMFNALVKKDANFDYVGELAKEIKTSEDGKTITFVLQDNVKFHNGKAFTSADVKYTFDELFKSNGFKSGAFFDTVPDDSSPAATPPKTIDNSNGAKTPAEPKTKRVAHISSIETPDAKTVIFTVTRPALRNQLLANLVAIPIIPTDSAAQQKDTPVGSGPFKFVAFDASQNIVELEANTEYWDGAPKIPKLRVKTVTDAQSLQNELQAGGVDIAPLPTNLPPDVLKAMNGSGNLKVDQFDGSNIQYLVFNAQSPPLNNPKIRQAIGYAIDRQKIVSQLLFDQAKPASSILPPQSWAYSPGTQYTFDQARSKQLLQEAGYKGEPITFKYGAGNAATNQYAQVIQSALNDVGLNVRIETLEVNTIRQQLAQGQFQIYTGQWVGGNQDPIFLRDLFSSTKIPGGSVSCCNRSRYQNAEVDKLVEEAVNSVDRAKAKELYGKTWDIVSSELPLLPLWYPGNM
;
A
#
# COMPACT_ATOMS: atom_id res chain seq x y z
N MET A 1 9.76 -78.04 -8.00
CA MET A 1 10.06 -76.78 -8.75
C MET A 1 9.23 -75.55 -8.31
N PHE A 2 8.38 -75.61 -7.27
CA PHE A 2 7.51 -74.50 -6.88
C PHE A 2 8.08 -73.60 -5.72
N GLY A 3 9.13 -74.04 -5.03
CA GLY A 3 9.68 -73.27 -3.89
C GLY A 3 10.57 -72.07 -4.27
N GLY A 4 11.26 -72.16 -5.42
CA GLY A 4 12.20 -71.11 -5.85
C GLY A 4 11.56 -69.81 -6.35
N ILE A 5 10.35 -69.90 -6.93
CA ILE A 5 9.64 -68.73 -7.53
C ILE A 5 9.06 -67.83 -6.41
N ILE A 6 8.65 -68.41 -5.28
CA ILE A 6 8.09 -67.64 -4.15
C ILE A 6 9.18 -66.84 -3.42
N VAL A 7 10.39 -67.44 -3.30
CA VAL A 7 11.53 -66.75 -2.66
C VAL A 7 12.04 -65.61 -3.57
N LEU A 8 12.10 -65.81 -4.89
CA LEU A 8 12.50 -64.75 -5.85
C LEU A 8 11.53 -63.60 -5.88
N ARG A 9 10.22 -63.85 -5.82
CA ARG A 9 9.18 -62.79 -5.73
C ARG A 9 9.25 -61.98 -4.42
N LYS A 10 9.52 -62.64 -3.29
CA LYS A 10 9.70 -61.96 -1.99
C LYS A 10 10.99 -61.11 -1.96
N LEU A 11 12.08 -61.58 -2.58
CA LEU A 11 13.32 -60.82 -2.73
C LEU A 11 13.14 -59.60 -3.65
N PHE A 12 12.38 -59.73 -4.74
CA PHE A 12 12.10 -58.64 -5.66
C PHE A 12 11.20 -57.59 -5.05
N LEU A 13 10.19 -57.95 -4.21
CA LEU A 13 9.37 -57.03 -3.47
C LEU A 13 10.18 -56.30 -2.36
N LEU A 14 11.09 -57.00 -1.69
CA LEU A 14 11.96 -56.39 -0.68
C LEU A 14 12.94 -55.38 -1.33
N LEU A 15 13.49 -55.68 -2.51
CA LEU A 15 14.35 -54.77 -3.26
C LEU A 15 13.59 -53.55 -3.78
N LEU A 16 12.34 -53.72 -4.21
CA LEU A 16 11.46 -52.59 -4.63
C LEU A 16 11.10 -51.68 -3.43
N ILE A 17 10.84 -52.25 -2.26
CA ILE A 17 10.56 -51.48 -1.05
C ILE A 17 11.83 -50.76 -0.58
N LEU A 18 13.01 -51.41 -0.61
CA LEU A 18 14.29 -50.77 -0.28
C LEU A 18 14.66 -49.65 -1.27
N SER A 19 14.36 -49.82 -2.58
CA SER A 19 14.60 -48.77 -3.56
C SER A 19 13.65 -47.59 -3.39
N PHE A 20 12.41 -47.81 -2.95
CA PHE A 20 11.47 -46.74 -2.60
C PHE A 20 11.90 -45.97 -1.32
N PHE A 21 12.44 -46.67 -0.31
CA PHE A 21 13.00 -46.03 0.89
C PHE A 21 14.32 -45.29 0.60
N ALA A 22 15.15 -45.76 -0.32
CA ALA A 22 16.38 -45.07 -0.73
C ALA A 22 16.11 -43.78 -1.52
N THR A 23 15.00 -43.71 -2.28
CA THR A 23 14.59 -42.47 -2.99
C THR A 23 13.85 -41.48 -2.09
N ALA A 24 13.21 -41.93 -1.00
CA ALA A 24 12.55 -41.06 -0.04
C ALA A 24 13.53 -40.34 0.93
N SER A 25 14.79 -40.81 1.02
CA SER A 25 15.78 -40.22 1.94
C SER A 25 16.65 -39.12 1.34
N THR A 26 16.41 -38.71 0.11
CA THR A 26 17.09 -37.56 -0.50
C THR A 26 16.21 -36.32 -0.52
N CYS A 27 15.52 -36.00 0.58
CA CYS A 27 15.26 -34.62 0.92
C CYS A 27 16.62 -33.97 1.26
N ARG A 28 17.39 -33.73 0.23
CA ARG A 28 18.65 -32.99 0.28
C ARG A 28 18.28 -31.61 0.80
N ARG A 29 18.61 -31.31 2.04
CA ARG A 29 18.69 -29.94 2.55
C ARG A 29 19.42 -29.16 1.47
N ARG A 30 18.71 -28.27 0.79
CA ARG A 30 19.28 -27.47 -0.30
C ARG A 30 20.37 -26.61 0.34
N ASN A 31 21.61 -27.04 0.24
CA ASN A 31 22.79 -26.27 0.67
C ASN A 31 22.98 -25.18 -0.38
N THR A 32 22.04 -24.20 -0.41
CA THR A 32 22.18 -23.02 -1.24
C THR A 32 22.69 -21.93 -0.33
N ASP A 33 23.79 -21.28 -0.73
CA ASP A 33 24.31 -20.06 -0.09
C ASP A 33 23.31 -18.89 -0.18
N ALA A 34 22.12 -19.13 -0.67
CA ALA A 34 21.08 -18.14 -0.91
C ALA A 34 19.96 -18.24 0.13
N VAL A 35 19.54 -17.11 0.68
CA VAL A 35 18.31 -16.95 1.45
C VAL A 35 17.14 -16.78 0.50
N THR A 36 16.09 -17.59 0.66
CA THR A 36 14.87 -17.51 -0.15
C THR A 36 13.81 -16.68 0.57
N VAL A 37 13.40 -15.58 -0.05
CA VAL A 37 12.35 -14.68 0.44
C VAL A 37 11.10 -14.87 -0.43
N SER A 38 9.92 -15.05 0.19
CA SER A 38 8.68 -15.17 -0.57
C SER A 38 7.98 -13.83 -0.77
N LEU A 39 7.29 -13.69 -1.91
CA LEU A 39 6.29 -12.67 -2.15
C LEU A 39 4.92 -13.33 -2.29
N SER A 40 3.88 -12.76 -1.69
CA SER A 40 2.50 -13.23 -1.81
C SER A 40 1.81 -12.78 -3.10
N GLU A 41 2.42 -11.87 -3.85
CA GLU A 41 1.89 -11.32 -5.10
C GLU A 41 2.86 -11.58 -6.25
N LYS A 42 2.28 -11.77 -7.46
CA LYS A 42 3.09 -12.03 -8.65
C LYS A 42 3.86 -10.78 -9.05
N PHE A 43 5.16 -10.96 -9.24
CA PHE A 43 6.06 -9.99 -9.82
C PHE A 43 5.85 -9.92 -11.35
N THR A 44 5.72 -8.72 -11.93
CA THR A 44 5.40 -8.55 -13.35
C THR A 44 6.48 -7.83 -14.15
N ALA A 45 7.23 -6.91 -13.56
CA ALA A 45 8.25 -6.13 -14.25
C ALA A 45 9.28 -5.52 -13.29
N PHE A 46 10.51 -5.27 -13.79
CA PHE A 46 11.55 -4.56 -13.03
C PHE A 46 11.46 -3.05 -13.14
N ASP A 47 11.00 -2.53 -14.28
CA ASP A 47 10.83 -1.08 -14.46
C ASP A 47 9.65 -0.58 -13.64
N THR A 48 9.93 -0.05 -12.47
CA THR A 48 8.93 0.63 -11.62
C THR A 48 8.94 2.14 -11.78
N LEU A 49 9.89 2.71 -12.55
CA LEU A 49 9.98 4.15 -12.79
C LEU A 49 8.96 4.61 -13.81
N THR A 50 8.90 3.94 -14.96
CA THR A 50 8.09 4.35 -16.11
C THR A 50 6.83 3.52 -16.31
N SER A 51 6.60 2.51 -15.46
CA SER A 51 5.42 1.63 -15.52
C SER A 51 4.10 2.38 -15.49
N ALA A 52 3.15 1.96 -16.33
CA ALA A 52 1.80 2.52 -16.39
C ALA A 52 0.94 2.20 -15.15
N ALA A 53 1.27 1.13 -14.42
CA ALA A 53 0.53 0.68 -13.25
C ALA A 53 1.45 0.43 -12.05
N SER A 54 0.90 0.51 -10.84
CA SER A 54 1.60 0.14 -9.62
C SER A 54 1.68 -1.38 -9.48
N ASP A 55 2.87 -1.91 -9.22
CA ASP A 55 3.14 -3.32 -8.92
C ASP A 55 3.82 -3.41 -7.56
N VAL A 56 3.09 -3.88 -6.54
CA VAL A 56 3.56 -3.96 -5.15
C VAL A 56 4.73 -4.94 -5.01
N ALA A 57 4.68 -6.07 -5.72
CA ALA A 57 5.76 -7.06 -5.72
C ALA A 57 7.04 -6.48 -6.35
N ALA A 58 6.90 -5.78 -7.49
CA ALA A 58 8.01 -5.09 -8.14
C ALA A 58 8.62 -4.00 -7.24
N GLU A 59 7.81 -3.22 -6.51
CA GLU A 59 8.30 -2.22 -5.56
C GLU A 59 9.13 -2.84 -4.42
N ARG A 60 8.74 -4.01 -3.93
CA ARG A 60 9.50 -4.74 -2.90
C ARG A 60 10.85 -5.24 -3.44
N VAL A 61 10.86 -5.80 -4.65
CA VAL A 61 12.11 -6.24 -5.30
C VAL A 61 13.01 -5.04 -5.61
N LYS A 62 12.42 -3.96 -6.12
CA LYS A 62 13.11 -2.69 -6.40
C LYS A 62 13.85 -2.18 -5.17
N SER A 63 13.25 -2.20 -3.99
CA SER A 63 13.86 -1.69 -2.75
C SER A 63 15.14 -2.42 -2.34
N LEU A 64 15.39 -3.62 -2.87
CA LEU A 64 16.62 -4.36 -2.68
C LEU A 64 17.75 -3.91 -3.63
N MET A 65 17.39 -3.39 -4.81
CA MET A 65 18.34 -3.08 -5.87
C MET A 65 18.62 -1.58 -6.06
N PHE A 66 17.72 -0.73 -5.61
CA PHE A 66 17.80 0.72 -5.85
C PHE A 66 17.72 1.50 -4.56
N ASN A 67 18.29 2.70 -4.59
CA ASN A 67 18.06 3.74 -3.59
C ASN A 67 17.29 4.90 -4.19
N ALA A 68 16.63 5.67 -3.32
CA ALA A 68 15.99 6.94 -3.64
C ALA A 68 16.83 8.13 -3.09
N LEU A 69 16.44 9.36 -3.39
CA LEU A 69 17.10 10.53 -2.78
C LEU A 69 16.85 10.59 -1.28
N VAL A 70 15.65 10.21 -0.86
CA VAL A 70 15.18 10.25 0.53
C VAL A 70 14.52 8.93 0.89
N LYS A 71 14.53 8.61 2.17
CA LYS A 71 13.80 7.49 2.78
C LYS A 71 13.00 7.97 3.98
N LYS A 72 12.12 7.13 4.53
CA LYS A 72 11.49 7.38 5.82
C LYS A 72 12.28 6.69 6.92
N ASP A 73 12.42 7.36 8.05
CA ASP A 73 12.94 6.75 9.27
C ASP A 73 11.82 6.03 10.07
N ALA A 74 12.14 5.53 11.27
CA ALA A 74 11.20 4.83 12.13
C ALA A 74 10.04 5.72 12.65
N ASN A 75 10.20 7.05 12.60
CA ASN A 75 9.19 8.03 12.99
C ASN A 75 8.41 8.56 11.79
N PHE A 76 8.60 7.96 10.61
CA PHE A 76 8.06 8.39 9.32
C PHE A 76 8.51 9.79 8.87
N ASP A 77 9.62 10.30 9.44
CA ASP A 77 10.25 11.51 8.98
C ASP A 77 11.05 11.26 7.70
N TYR A 78 11.04 12.23 6.79
CA TYR A 78 11.82 12.16 5.56
C TYR A 78 13.29 12.50 5.84
N VAL A 79 14.13 11.51 5.73
CA VAL A 79 15.58 11.62 5.90
C VAL A 79 16.31 11.31 4.60
N GLY A 80 17.55 11.79 4.49
CA GLY A 80 18.35 11.50 3.31
C GLY A 80 18.68 10.02 3.17
N GLU A 81 18.72 9.54 1.92
CA GLU A 81 19.26 8.23 1.53
C GLU A 81 20.46 8.48 0.60
N LEU A 82 20.26 8.69 -0.71
CA LEU A 82 21.32 9.16 -1.61
C LEU A 82 21.67 10.65 -1.38
N ALA A 83 20.80 11.41 -0.73
CA ALA A 83 21.12 12.73 -0.21
C ALA A 83 21.70 12.60 1.21
N LYS A 84 22.88 13.14 1.47
CA LYS A 84 23.43 13.25 2.83
C LYS A 84 22.90 14.45 3.60
N GLU A 85 22.40 15.46 2.88
CA GLU A 85 21.83 16.68 3.46
C GLU A 85 20.64 17.17 2.64
N ILE A 86 19.61 17.66 3.31
CA ILE A 86 18.40 18.24 2.71
C ILE A 86 18.23 19.65 3.29
N LYS A 87 18.25 20.68 2.45
CA LYS A 87 18.08 22.08 2.83
C LYS A 87 16.83 22.63 2.15
N THR A 88 16.04 23.39 2.88
CA THR A 88 14.87 24.10 2.34
C THR A 88 15.09 25.59 2.48
N SER A 89 14.78 26.36 1.42
CA SER A 89 14.80 27.81 1.45
C SER A 89 13.75 28.37 2.42
N GLU A 90 13.92 29.59 2.89
CA GLU A 90 13.00 30.26 3.84
C GLU A 90 11.59 30.38 3.26
N ASP A 91 11.44 30.61 1.95
CA ASP A 91 10.15 30.67 1.27
C ASP A 91 9.50 29.29 1.02
N GLY A 92 10.20 28.20 1.38
CA GLY A 92 9.74 26.83 1.25
C GLY A 92 9.64 26.31 -0.19
N LYS A 93 10.09 27.07 -1.20
CA LYS A 93 9.96 26.68 -2.61
C LYS A 93 11.14 25.91 -3.16
N THR A 94 12.33 26.14 -2.61
CA THR A 94 13.56 25.51 -3.10
C THR A 94 14.05 24.46 -2.11
N ILE A 95 14.24 23.24 -2.59
CA ILE A 95 14.77 22.13 -1.80
C ILE A 95 16.09 21.69 -2.44
N THR A 96 17.19 21.85 -1.69
CA THR A 96 18.54 21.49 -2.11
C THR A 96 18.94 20.18 -1.46
N PHE A 97 19.35 19.21 -2.28
CA PHE A 97 19.89 17.92 -1.87
C PHE A 97 21.39 17.90 -2.13
N VAL A 98 22.19 17.71 -1.07
CA VAL A 98 23.61 17.43 -1.21
C VAL A 98 23.79 15.92 -1.24
N LEU A 99 24.37 15.37 -2.30
CA LEU A 99 24.45 13.95 -2.55
C LEU A 99 25.56 13.27 -1.74
N GLN A 100 25.35 11.99 -1.41
CA GLN A 100 26.35 11.12 -0.76
C GLN A 100 27.64 11.03 -1.59
N ASP A 101 28.75 10.86 -0.87
CA ASP A 101 30.06 10.61 -1.47
C ASP A 101 30.22 9.11 -1.76
N ASN A 102 31.06 8.77 -2.74
CA ASN A 102 31.49 7.40 -3.04
C ASN A 102 30.36 6.38 -3.38
N VAL A 103 29.18 6.85 -3.78
CA VAL A 103 28.12 5.98 -4.28
C VAL A 103 28.44 5.53 -5.70
N LYS A 104 28.33 4.22 -5.95
CA LYS A 104 28.43 3.63 -7.28
C LYS A 104 27.17 2.84 -7.61
N PHE A 105 26.79 2.88 -8.86
CA PHE A 105 25.80 1.94 -9.40
C PHE A 105 26.40 0.53 -9.56
N HIS A 106 25.54 -0.48 -9.71
CA HIS A 106 25.95 -1.89 -9.85
C HIS A 106 26.89 -2.15 -11.03
N ASN A 107 26.85 -1.31 -12.06
CA ASN A 107 27.77 -1.35 -13.22
C ASN A 107 29.10 -0.61 -12.99
N GLY A 108 29.37 -0.13 -11.78
CA GLY A 108 30.59 0.59 -11.40
C GLY A 108 30.61 2.09 -11.71
N LYS A 109 29.57 2.63 -12.41
CA LYS A 109 29.47 4.06 -12.69
C LYS A 109 29.28 4.84 -11.39
N ALA A 110 30.01 5.94 -11.22
CA ALA A 110 29.84 6.85 -10.08
C ALA A 110 28.48 7.57 -10.16
N PHE A 111 27.80 7.68 -9.03
CA PHE A 111 26.54 8.42 -8.91
C PHE A 111 26.78 9.93 -8.83
N THR A 112 26.01 10.68 -9.59
CA THR A 112 26.08 12.15 -9.68
C THR A 112 24.70 12.79 -9.76
N SER A 113 24.64 14.10 -9.63
CA SER A 113 23.42 14.89 -9.82
C SER A 113 22.79 14.74 -11.22
N ALA A 114 23.62 14.46 -12.25
CA ALA A 114 23.13 14.21 -13.61
C ALA A 114 22.24 12.96 -13.69
N ASP A 115 22.51 11.93 -12.87
CA ASP A 115 21.70 10.72 -12.83
C ASP A 115 20.31 10.99 -12.20
N VAL A 116 20.26 11.88 -11.21
CA VAL A 116 18.99 12.34 -10.62
C VAL A 116 18.18 13.08 -11.68
N LYS A 117 18.77 14.07 -12.34
CA LYS A 117 18.07 14.82 -13.40
C LYS A 117 17.57 13.91 -14.51
N TYR A 118 18.41 13.00 -15.00
CA TYR A 118 18.03 12.01 -16.00
C TYR A 118 16.85 11.15 -15.55
N THR A 119 16.87 10.67 -14.31
CA THR A 119 15.78 9.87 -13.74
C THR A 119 14.44 10.61 -13.82
N PHE A 120 14.43 11.90 -13.45
CA PHE A 120 13.20 12.70 -13.48
C PHE A 120 12.79 13.07 -14.92
N ASP A 121 13.73 13.31 -15.81
CA ASP A 121 13.45 13.55 -17.23
C ASP A 121 12.74 12.33 -17.84
N GLU A 122 13.21 11.10 -17.58
CA GLU A 122 12.58 9.85 -18.03
C GLU A 122 11.22 9.61 -17.36
N LEU A 123 11.12 9.86 -16.03
CA LEU A 123 9.86 9.75 -15.31
C LEU A 123 8.78 10.63 -15.92
N PHE A 124 9.09 11.90 -16.22
CA PHE A 124 8.09 12.83 -16.74
C PHE A 124 7.72 12.58 -18.21
N LYS A 125 8.67 12.08 -19.02
CA LYS A 125 8.39 11.62 -20.39
C LYS A 125 7.43 10.43 -20.42
N SER A 126 7.52 9.51 -19.44
CA SER A 126 6.81 8.25 -19.45
C SER A 126 5.29 8.38 -19.31
N ASN A 127 4.78 9.43 -18.66
CA ASN A 127 3.39 9.52 -18.19
C ASN A 127 2.94 8.31 -17.35
N GLY A 128 3.88 7.57 -16.75
CA GLY A 128 3.63 6.39 -15.91
C GLY A 128 2.93 6.72 -14.60
N PHE A 129 2.59 5.68 -13.85
CA PHE A 129 1.86 5.79 -12.57
C PHE A 129 2.55 6.77 -11.60
N LYS A 130 3.88 6.64 -11.42
CA LYS A 130 4.65 7.50 -10.50
C LYS A 130 4.74 8.93 -10.98
N SER A 131 4.79 9.16 -12.30
CA SER A 131 4.78 10.49 -12.88
C SER A 131 3.55 11.30 -12.44
N GLY A 132 2.38 10.64 -12.35
CA GLY A 132 1.13 11.27 -11.93
C GLY A 132 1.19 11.98 -10.57
N ALA A 133 2.04 11.49 -9.65
CA ALA A 133 2.20 12.07 -8.31
C ALA A 133 2.84 13.49 -8.31
N PHE A 134 3.44 13.91 -9.42
CA PHE A 134 4.11 15.21 -9.57
C PHE A 134 3.30 16.23 -10.37
N PHE A 135 2.01 15.97 -10.60
CA PHE A 135 1.13 16.86 -11.35
C PHE A 135 -0.25 16.91 -10.70
N ASP A 136 -0.85 18.11 -10.71
CA ASP A 136 -2.29 18.26 -10.53
C ASP A 136 -2.98 18.10 -11.87
N THR A 137 -4.17 17.50 -11.89
CA THR A 137 -5.05 17.48 -13.05
C THR A 137 -6.15 18.52 -12.80
N VAL A 138 -6.20 19.55 -13.61
CA VAL A 138 -7.17 20.65 -13.48
C VAL A 138 -8.01 20.77 -14.76
N PRO A 139 -9.24 21.34 -14.69
CA PRO A 139 -10.00 21.65 -15.89
C PRO A 139 -9.20 22.54 -16.86
N ASP A 140 -9.33 22.30 -18.15
CA ASP A 140 -8.68 23.13 -19.17
C ASP A 140 -9.61 24.25 -19.62
N ASP A 141 -9.56 25.37 -18.90
CA ASP A 141 -10.35 26.57 -19.19
C ASP A 141 -9.92 27.31 -20.46
N SER A 142 -8.79 26.89 -21.09
CA SER A 142 -8.31 27.48 -22.36
C SER A 142 -9.04 26.93 -23.58
N SER A 143 -9.88 25.91 -23.43
CA SER A 143 -10.77 25.45 -24.51
C SER A 143 -11.93 26.42 -24.65
N PRO A 144 -12.24 26.93 -25.87
CA PRO A 144 -13.42 27.76 -26.08
C PRO A 144 -14.64 27.02 -25.54
N ALA A 145 -15.53 27.76 -24.85
CA ALA A 145 -16.72 27.23 -24.19
C ALA A 145 -17.33 26.12 -25.03
N ALA A 146 -17.30 24.91 -24.49
CA ALA A 146 -17.70 23.74 -25.25
C ALA A 146 -19.12 23.96 -25.80
N THR A 147 -19.28 23.92 -27.11
CA THR A 147 -20.55 23.54 -27.72
C THR A 147 -21.13 22.40 -26.88
N PRO A 148 -22.43 22.43 -26.54
CA PRO A 148 -23.00 21.40 -25.66
C PRO A 148 -22.54 20.03 -26.13
N PRO A 149 -22.12 19.14 -25.22
CA PRO A 149 -21.37 17.94 -25.54
C PRO A 149 -22.08 17.14 -26.63
N LYS A 150 -21.39 16.88 -27.75
CA LYS A 150 -21.88 15.91 -28.73
C LYS A 150 -22.04 14.58 -28.00
N THR A 151 -23.30 14.18 -27.85
CA THR A 151 -23.64 12.88 -27.32
C THR A 151 -23.07 11.80 -28.24
N ILE A 152 -22.20 10.95 -27.72
CA ILE A 152 -21.77 9.73 -28.40
C ILE A 152 -22.89 8.71 -28.18
N ASP A 153 -23.53 8.31 -29.26
CA ASP A 153 -24.61 7.33 -29.27
C ASP A 153 -23.95 5.92 -29.13
N ASN A 154 -23.95 5.39 -27.93
CA ASN A 154 -23.56 3.99 -27.73
C ASN A 154 -24.77 3.13 -28.05
N SER A 155 -24.57 1.97 -28.69
CA SER A 155 -25.57 1.01 -29.16
C SER A 155 -26.62 0.54 -28.12
N ASN A 156 -26.58 1.07 -26.90
CA ASN A 156 -27.54 0.80 -25.81
C ASN A 156 -28.32 2.05 -25.35
N GLY A 157 -28.29 3.16 -26.09
CA GLY A 157 -29.13 4.33 -25.82
C GLY A 157 -28.80 5.13 -24.55
N ALA A 158 -27.73 4.84 -23.83
CA ALA A 158 -27.27 5.61 -22.68
C ALA A 158 -26.36 6.77 -23.15
N LYS A 159 -26.82 8.01 -23.00
CA LYS A 159 -26.04 9.21 -23.31
C LYS A 159 -25.06 9.51 -22.18
N THR A 160 -23.78 9.21 -22.39
CA THR A 160 -22.72 9.59 -21.45
C THR A 160 -22.26 11.02 -21.77
N PRO A 161 -22.25 11.97 -20.80
CA PRO A 161 -21.69 13.30 -21.03
C PRO A 161 -20.22 13.19 -21.45
N ALA A 162 -19.77 14.01 -22.39
CA ALA A 162 -18.37 14.09 -22.75
C ALA A 162 -17.55 14.56 -21.53
N GLU A 163 -16.46 13.85 -21.22
CA GLU A 163 -15.60 14.24 -20.11
C GLU A 163 -14.99 15.62 -20.38
N PRO A 164 -14.95 16.52 -19.37
CA PRO A 164 -14.33 17.82 -19.51
C PRO A 164 -12.84 17.66 -19.85
N LYS A 165 -12.33 18.45 -20.79
CA LYS A 165 -10.90 18.48 -21.09
C LYS A 165 -10.14 18.92 -19.85
N THR A 166 -9.07 18.21 -19.53
CA THR A 166 -8.20 18.50 -18.39
C THR A 166 -6.78 18.75 -18.84
N LYS A 167 -6.03 19.57 -18.09
CA LYS A 167 -4.61 19.78 -18.27
C LYS A 167 -3.83 19.38 -17.02
N ARG A 168 -2.59 18.96 -17.21
CA ARG A 168 -1.67 18.65 -16.11
C ARG A 168 -0.88 19.91 -15.73
N VAL A 169 -0.83 20.22 -14.44
CA VAL A 169 -0.05 21.31 -13.86
C VAL A 169 1.07 20.71 -13.01
N ALA A 170 2.32 20.98 -13.38
CA ALA A 170 3.48 20.42 -12.70
C ALA A 170 3.62 20.98 -11.28
N HIS A 171 4.02 20.12 -10.34
CA HIS A 171 4.41 20.51 -8.99
C HIS A 171 5.82 21.10 -8.94
N ILE A 172 6.70 20.66 -9.84
CA ILE A 172 8.11 21.06 -9.95
C ILE A 172 8.23 22.02 -11.13
N SER A 173 8.82 23.20 -10.89
CA SER A 173 9.12 24.18 -11.93
C SER A 173 10.50 24.01 -12.53
N SER A 174 11.50 23.59 -11.74
CA SER A 174 12.86 23.27 -12.23
C SER A 174 13.54 22.20 -11.41
N ILE A 175 14.48 21.48 -12.05
CA ILE A 175 15.45 20.59 -11.43
C ILE A 175 16.82 21.02 -11.96
N GLU A 176 17.65 21.57 -11.08
CA GLU A 176 18.95 22.10 -11.42
C GLU A 176 20.05 21.24 -10.79
N THR A 177 21.16 21.11 -11.52
CA THR A 177 22.33 20.33 -11.11
C THR A 177 23.60 21.19 -11.30
N PRO A 178 23.82 22.18 -10.42
CA PRO A 178 24.91 23.17 -10.59
C PRO A 178 26.31 22.54 -10.54
N ASP A 179 26.42 21.39 -9.89
CA ASP A 179 27.63 20.57 -9.82
C ASP A 179 27.29 19.09 -9.67
N ALA A 180 28.29 18.22 -9.66
CA ALA A 180 28.11 16.76 -9.61
C ALA A 180 27.47 16.24 -8.29
N LYS A 181 27.41 17.06 -7.24
CA LYS A 181 26.95 16.66 -5.90
C LYS A 181 25.74 17.44 -5.39
N THR A 182 25.22 18.36 -6.16
CA THR A 182 24.10 19.22 -5.75
C THR A 182 22.94 19.08 -6.72
N VAL A 183 21.75 18.82 -6.17
CA VAL A 183 20.47 18.82 -6.92
C VAL A 183 19.52 19.80 -6.24
N ILE A 184 18.92 20.68 -7.01
CA ILE A 184 18.02 21.71 -6.54
C ILE A 184 16.65 21.51 -7.21
N PHE A 185 15.62 21.22 -6.41
CA PHE A 185 14.24 21.19 -6.87
C PHE A 185 13.55 22.50 -6.51
N THR A 186 12.91 23.13 -7.48
CA THR A 186 12.03 24.27 -7.22
C THR A 186 10.59 23.83 -7.43
N VAL A 187 9.76 23.95 -6.39
CA VAL A 187 8.33 23.64 -6.44
C VAL A 187 7.52 24.89 -6.79
N THR A 188 6.40 24.71 -7.49
CA THR A 188 5.54 25.81 -7.91
C THR A 188 4.82 26.52 -6.75
N ARG A 189 4.63 25.80 -5.62
CA ARG A 189 4.00 26.31 -4.40
C ARG A 189 4.71 25.75 -3.17
N PRO A 190 4.91 26.51 -2.08
CA PRO A 190 5.61 26.03 -0.88
C PRO A 190 4.95 24.76 -0.27
N ALA A 191 3.63 24.66 -0.34
CA ALA A 191 2.85 23.49 0.10
C ALA A 191 3.28 22.17 -0.52
N LEU A 192 3.83 22.19 -1.74
CA LEU A 192 4.26 21.00 -2.46
C LEU A 192 5.57 20.41 -1.96
N ARG A 193 6.29 21.10 -1.06
CA ARG A 193 7.55 20.61 -0.47
C ARG A 193 7.38 19.25 0.21
N ASN A 194 6.41 19.15 1.11
CA ASN A 194 6.18 17.90 1.85
C ASN A 194 5.72 16.78 0.91
N GLN A 195 4.84 17.11 -0.05
CA GLN A 195 4.41 16.16 -1.08
C GLN A 195 5.57 15.72 -1.97
N LEU A 196 6.49 16.62 -2.31
CA LEU A 196 7.70 16.27 -3.06
C LEU A 196 8.53 15.24 -2.28
N LEU A 197 8.84 15.49 -1.00
CA LEU A 197 9.61 14.55 -0.18
C LEU A 197 8.92 13.19 -0.09
N ALA A 198 7.60 13.16 0.11
CA ALA A 198 6.82 11.93 0.13
C ALA A 198 6.94 11.14 -1.19
N ASN A 199 6.84 11.83 -2.32
CA ASN A 199 6.92 11.20 -3.64
C ASN A 199 8.34 10.71 -3.96
N LEU A 200 9.38 11.43 -3.52
CA LEU A 200 10.77 11.09 -3.76
C LEU A 200 11.19 9.74 -3.16
N VAL A 201 10.57 9.32 -2.05
CA VAL A 201 10.82 7.99 -1.44
C VAL A 201 10.54 6.84 -2.42
N ALA A 202 9.58 7.02 -3.32
CA ALA A 202 9.17 5.97 -4.26
C ALA A 202 9.99 5.96 -5.55
N ILE A 203 10.84 6.97 -5.80
CA ILE A 203 11.54 7.13 -7.08
C ILE A 203 12.91 6.48 -7.03
N PRO A 204 13.12 5.33 -7.70
CA PRO A 204 14.43 4.70 -7.82
C PRO A 204 15.32 5.57 -8.70
N ILE A 205 16.53 5.92 -8.23
CA ILE A 205 17.48 6.64 -9.05
C ILE A 205 18.24 5.66 -9.95
N ILE A 206 18.23 5.92 -11.24
CA ILE A 206 18.86 5.09 -12.27
C ILE A 206 20.06 5.80 -12.92
N PRO A 207 21.06 5.06 -13.43
CA PRO A 207 22.18 5.65 -14.15
C PRO A 207 21.72 6.37 -15.43
N THR A 208 22.39 7.43 -15.82
CA THR A 208 22.19 8.10 -17.12
C THR A 208 22.26 7.09 -18.26
N ASP A 209 21.38 7.21 -19.25
CA ASP A 209 21.27 6.40 -20.45
C ASP A 209 20.87 4.92 -20.20
N SER A 210 20.30 4.59 -19.02
CA SER A 210 19.97 3.23 -18.64
C SER A 210 18.47 2.90 -18.64
N ALA A 211 17.57 3.83 -18.93
CA ALA A 211 16.12 3.62 -18.78
C ALA A 211 15.60 2.41 -19.58
N ALA A 212 16.08 2.24 -20.82
CA ALA A 212 15.62 1.13 -21.68
C ALA A 212 16.00 -0.25 -21.13
N GLN A 213 17.13 -0.37 -20.45
CA GLN A 213 17.60 -1.66 -19.92
C GLN A 213 16.94 -2.05 -18.59
N GLN A 214 16.29 -1.11 -17.88
CA GLN A 214 15.78 -1.35 -16.53
C GLN A 214 14.72 -2.44 -16.47
N LYS A 215 14.01 -2.73 -17.56
CA LYS A 215 13.00 -3.79 -17.60
C LYS A 215 13.57 -5.21 -17.74
N ASP A 216 14.77 -5.36 -18.29
CA ASP A 216 15.38 -6.68 -18.58
C ASP A 216 16.58 -6.96 -17.67
N THR A 217 17.45 -5.96 -17.48
CA THR A 217 18.66 -6.04 -16.66
C THR A 217 18.80 -4.81 -15.78
N PRO A 218 18.02 -4.76 -14.67
CA PRO A 218 17.96 -3.57 -13.82
C PRO A 218 19.32 -3.27 -13.18
N VAL A 219 19.71 -2.00 -13.22
CA VAL A 219 20.95 -1.47 -12.62
C VAL A 219 20.59 -0.34 -11.67
N GLY A 220 20.79 -0.56 -10.38
CA GLY A 220 20.60 0.41 -9.32
C GLY A 220 21.86 0.66 -8.53
N SER A 221 21.72 1.28 -7.35
CA SER A 221 22.80 1.57 -6.39
C SER A 221 22.57 0.87 -5.04
N GLY A 222 21.61 -0.04 -4.96
CA GLY A 222 21.16 -0.68 -3.73
C GLY A 222 22.07 -1.78 -3.21
N PRO A 223 21.67 -2.43 -2.09
CA PRO A 223 22.47 -3.46 -1.42
C PRO A 223 22.61 -4.76 -2.21
N PHE A 224 21.71 -5.07 -3.14
CA PHE A 224 21.78 -6.28 -3.96
C PHE A 224 21.77 -5.94 -5.45
N LYS A 225 22.51 -6.74 -6.23
CA LYS A 225 22.59 -6.68 -7.69
C LYS A 225 21.72 -7.75 -8.33
N PHE A 226 21.10 -7.42 -9.44
CA PHE A 226 20.36 -8.37 -10.26
C PHE A 226 21.30 -9.41 -10.89
N VAL A 227 20.90 -10.68 -10.83
CA VAL A 227 21.61 -11.79 -11.47
C VAL A 227 20.77 -12.40 -12.57
N ALA A 228 19.54 -12.84 -12.26
CA ALA A 228 18.66 -13.51 -13.20
C ALA A 228 17.19 -13.42 -12.80
N PHE A 229 16.31 -13.59 -13.77
CA PHE A 229 14.87 -13.78 -13.56
C PHE A 229 14.38 -15.03 -14.28
N ASP A 230 13.92 -16.01 -13.51
CA ASP A 230 13.20 -17.17 -14.04
C ASP A 230 11.71 -16.85 -14.09
N ALA A 231 11.23 -16.47 -15.27
CA ALA A 231 9.82 -16.12 -15.48
C ALA A 231 8.88 -17.34 -15.34
N SER A 232 9.39 -18.57 -15.54
CA SER A 232 8.58 -19.79 -15.44
C SER A 232 8.25 -20.14 -13.99
N GLN A 233 9.20 -19.91 -13.08
CA GLN A 233 9.05 -20.14 -11.64
C GLN A 233 8.72 -18.85 -10.86
N ASN A 234 8.77 -17.71 -11.53
CA ASN A 234 8.65 -16.37 -10.93
C ASN A 234 9.65 -16.17 -9.78
N ILE A 235 10.94 -16.43 -10.06
CA ILE A 235 12.05 -16.29 -9.12
C ILE A 235 13.02 -15.24 -9.64
N VAL A 236 13.31 -14.24 -8.80
CA VAL A 236 14.39 -13.27 -9.03
C VAL A 236 15.60 -13.69 -8.21
N GLU A 237 16.75 -13.80 -8.84
CA GLU A 237 18.03 -14.08 -8.19
C GLU A 237 18.86 -12.81 -8.09
N LEU A 238 19.35 -12.55 -6.88
CA LEU A 238 20.13 -11.37 -6.53
C LEU A 238 21.42 -11.78 -5.80
N GLU A 239 22.48 -11.02 -5.99
CA GLU A 239 23.73 -11.16 -5.24
C GLU A 239 24.06 -9.89 -4.45
N ALA A 240 24.81 -10.04 -3.36
CA ALA A 240 25.21 -8.91 -2.52
C ALA A 240 26.09 -7.92 -3.30
N ASN A 241 25.79 -6.64 -3.18
CA ASN A 241 26.67 -5.57 -3.60
C ASN A 241 27.76 -5.37 -2.54
N THR A 242 28.91 -6.01 -2.72
CA THR A 242 30.04 -5.93 -1.76
C THR A 242 30.66 -4.54 -1.65
N GLU A 243 30.40 -3.67 -2.63
CA GLU A 243 30.82 -2.26 -2.64
C GLU A 243 29.68 -1.30 -2.26
N TYR A 244 28.64 -1.81 -1.59
CA TYR A 244 27.50 -0.97 -1.20
C TYR A 244 27.94 0.15 -0.26
N TRP A 245 27.60 1.37 -0.60
CA TRP A 245 28.06 2.59 0.08
C TRP A 245 27.63 2.70 1.55
N ASP A 246 26.50 2.09 1.92
CA ASP A 246 25.95 2.05 3.30
C ASP A 246 26.25 0.71 4.01
N GLY A 247 27.31 0.01 3.57
CA GLY A 247 27.76 -1.26 4.13
C GLY A 247 27.28 -2.49 3.37
N ALA A 248 28.19 -3.41 3.08
CA ALA A 248 27.91 -4.63 2.33
C ALA A 248 26.91 -5.53 3.08
N PRO A 249 25.91 -6.11 2.36
CA PRO A 249 25.01 -7.11 2.95
C PRO A 249 25.76 -8.32 3.50
N LYS A 250 25.29 -8.84 4.64
CA LYS A 250 25.84 -10.08 5.22
C LYS A 250 25.35 -11.34 4.50
N ILE A 251 24.23 -11.27 3.80
CA ILE A 251 23.65 -12.35 3.02
C ILE A 251 24.26 -12.27 1.62
N PRO A 252 24.99 -13.32 1.15
CA PRO A 252 25.68 -13.22 -0.15
C PRO A 252 24.74 -13.31 -1.34
N LYS A 253 23.63 -14.04 -1.21
CA LYS A 253 22.65 -14.26 -2.30
C LYS A 253 21.23 -14.25 -1.78
N LEU A 254 20.32 -13.62 -2.51
CA LEU A 254 18.88 -13.66 -2.27
C LEU A 254 18.17 -14.31 -3.46
N ARG A 255 17.15 -15.11 -3.15
CA ARG A 255 16.18 -15.61 -4.11
C ARG A 255 14.82 -15.06 -3.71
N VAL A 256 14.21 -14.24 -4.54
CA VAL A 256 12.87 -13.71 -4.30
C VAL A 256 11.89 -14.54 -5.09
N LYS A 257 11.12 -15.39 -4.42
CA LYS A 257 10.18 -16.36 -4.98
C LYS A 257 8.74 -15.93 -4.77
N THR A 258 7.94 -15.93 -5.83
CA THR A 258 6.50 -15.67 -5.68
C THR A 258 5.75 -16.96 -5.27
N VAL A 259 5.00 -16.89 -4.17
CA VAL A 259 4.13 -17.97 -3.68
C VAL A 259 2.78 -17.36 -3.29
N THR A 260 1.83 -17.38 -4.21
CA THR A 260 0.52 -16.72 -4.06
C THR A 260 -0.51 -17.55 -3.29
N ASP A 261 -0.37 -18.86 -3.33
CA ASP A 261 -1.27 -19.79 -2.63
C ASP A 261 -0.86 -20.00 -1.18
N ALA A 262 -1.82 -19.86 -0.25
CA ALA A 262 -1.58 -19.95 1.19
C ALA A 262 -1.02 -21.32 1.62
N GLN A 263 -1.60 -22.42 1.11
CA GLN A 263 -1.18 -23.79 1.46
C GLN A 263 0.22 -24.08 0.91
N SER A 264 0.50 -23.61 -0.31
CA SER A 264 1.83 -23.73 -0.92
C SER A 264 2.88 -22.97 -0.11
N LEU A 265 2.58 -21.74 0.35
CA LEU A 265 3.49 -20.97 1.20
C LEU A 265 3.74 -21.66 2.54
N GLN A 266 2.69 -22.18 3.18
CA GLN A 266 2.82 -22.94 4.41
C GLN A 266 3.73 -24.17 4.24
N ASN A 267 3.53 -24.93 3.17
CA ASN A 267 4.34 -26.12 2.87
C ASN A 267 5.80 -25.74 2.59
N GLU A 268 6.04 -24.68 1.80
CA GLU A 268 7.40 -24.18 1.50
C GLU A 268 8.15 -23.73 2.77
N LEU A 269 7.48 -23.01 3.67
CA LEU A 269 8.06 -22.60 4.95
C LEU A 269 8.39 -23.80 5.85
N GLN A 270 7.48 -24.78 5.95
CA GLN A 270 7.70 -25.99 6.74
C GLN A 270 8.81 -26.89 6.17
N ALA A 271 8.92 -26.95 4.85
CA ALA A 271 9.93 -27.74 4.15
C ALA A 271 11.30 -27.03 4.04
N GLY A 272 11.41 -25.74 4.42
CA GLY A 272 12.62 -24.94 4.25
C GLY A 272 12.89 -24.57 2.78
N GLY A 273 11.88 -24.55 1.93
CA GLY A 273 11.97 -24.04 0.56
C GLY A 273 11.88 -22.52 0.48
N VAL A 274 11.30 -21.90 1.51
CA VAL A 274 11.28 -20.46 1.80
C VAL A 274 11.86 -20.26 3.20
N ASP A 275 12.80 -19.34 3.34
CA ASP A 275 13.45 -19.01 4.61
C ASP A 275 12.74 -17.84 5.32
N ILE A 276 12.25 -16.87 4.54
CA ILE A 276 11.61 -15.64 5.05
C ILE A 276 10.35 -15.33 4.23
N ALA A 277 9.24 -15.10 4.91
CA ALA A 277 7.99 -14.64 4.31
C ALA A 277 7.60 -13.27 4.92
N PRO A 278 8.09 -12.14 4.40
CA PRO A 278 7.71 -10.83 4.89
C PRO A 278 6.28 -10.51 4.44
N LEU A 279 5.44 -10.05 5.39
CA LEU A 279 4.05 -9.69 5.13
C LEU A 279 3.28 -10.79 4.39
N PRO A 280 3.15 -12.01 4.96
CA PRO A 280 2.46 -13.12 4.31
C PRO A 280 0.93 -12.91 4.34
N THR A 281 0.44 -11.89 3.62
CA THR A 281 -0.97 -11.46 3.62
C THR A 281 -1.94 -12.52 3.12
N ASN A 282 -1.45 -13.55 2.45
CA ASN A 282 -2.22 -14.71 2.01
C ASN A 282 -2.39 -15.78 3.09
N LEU A 283 -1.58 -15.76 4.17
CA LEU A 283 -1.76 -16.69 5.29
C LEU A 283 -2.83 -16.15 6.26
N PRO A 284 -3.84 -16.99 6.62
CA PRO A 284 -4.82 -16.62 7.63
C PRO A 284 -4.19 -16.42 9.03
N PRO A 285 -4.75 -15.55 9.88
CA PRO A 285 -4.19 -15.27 11.21
C PRO A 285 -4.06 -16.49 12.14
N ASP A 286 -4.99 -17.43 12.06
CA ASP A 286 -4.96 -18.70 12.82
C ASP A 286 -3.82 -19.61 12.35
N VAL A 287 -3.56 -19.66 11.05
CA VAL A 287 -2.44 -20.41 10.47
C VAL A 287 -1.10 -19.82 10.93
N LEU A 288 -0.93 -18.49 10.87
CA LEU A 288 0.27 -17.81 11.38
C LEU A 288 0.49 -18.09 12.87
N LYS A 289 -0.57 -18.03 13.68
CA LYS A 289 -0.50 -18.37 15.10
C LYS A 289 -0.06 -19.83 15.32
N ALA A 290 -0.63 -20.77 14.55
CA ALA A 290 -0.30 -22.20 14.66
C ALA A 290 1.13 -22.51 14.19
N MET A 291 1.65 -21.75 13.22
CA MET A 291 3.02 -21.91 12.72
C MET A 291 4.08 -21.40 13.70
N ASN A 292 3.74 -20.45 14.58
CA ASN A 292 4.69 -19.86 15.52
C ASN A 292 5.16 -20.91 16.55
N GLY A 293 6.47 -21.19 16.53
CA GLY A 293 7.08 -22.25 17.38
C GLY A 293 6.85 -23.67 16.87
N SER A 294 6.27 -23.85 15.66
CA SER A 294 6.13 -25.14 15.02
C SER A 294 7.41 -25.47 14.24
N GLY A 295 8.11 -26.51 14.63
CA GLY A 295 9.39 -26.88 14.03
C GLY A 295 10.45 -25.80 14.24
N ASN A 296 11.07 -25.35 13.13
CA ASN A 296 12.08 -24.28 13.13
C ASN A 296 11.51 -22.90 12.72
N LEU A 297 10.18 -22.75 12.70
CA LEU A 297 9.54 -21.51 12.29
C LEU A 297 9.36 -20.56 13.47
N LYS A 298 9.59 -19.29 13.23
CA LYS A 298 9.33 -18.18 14.14
C LYS A 298 8.50 -17.13 13.44
N VAL A 299 7.45 -16.65 14.07
CA VAL A 299 6.67 -15.53 13.60
C VAL A 299 7.03 -14.29 14.42
N ASP A 300 7.73 -13.36 13.81
CA ASP A 300 8.00 -12.05 14.40
C ASP A 300 6.89 -11.08 13.98
N GLN A 301 6.39 -10.30 14.95
CA GLN A 301 5.35 -9.31 14.74
C GLN A 301 5.89 -7.93 15.09
N PHE A 302 5.66 -6.98 14.18
CA PHE A 302 6.02 -5.58 14.32
C PHE A 302 4.79 -4.69 14.18
N ASP A 303 4.83 -3.50 14.75
CA ASP A 303 3.76 -2.54 14.57
C ASP A 303 3.64 -2.13 13.10
N GLY A 304 2.43 -2.28 12.55
CA GLY A 304 2.11 -1.87 11.20
C GLY A 304 1.61 -0.44 11.13
N SER A 305 1.84 0.20 10.01
CA SER A 305 1.27 1.52 9.69
C SER A 305 0.04 1.46 8.79
N ASN A 306 -0.24 0.29 8.22
CA ASN A 306 -1.44 0.09 7.43
C ASN A 306 -2.69 0.23 8.31
N ILE A 307 -3.81 0.65 7.71
CA ILE A 307 -5.07 0.81 8.43
C ILE A 307 -6.19 0.05 7.75
N GLN A 308 -6.87 -0.81 8.51
CA GLN A 308 -8.14 -1.42 8.14
C GLN A 308 -9.27 -0.50 8.60
N TYR A 309 -10.26 -0.27 7.74
CA TYR A 309 -11.34 0.70 8.00
C TYR A 309 -12.70 0.26 7.45
N LEU A 310 -13.76 0.86 7.98
CA LEU A 310 -15.04 0.98 7.28
C LEU A 310 -15.17 2.40 6.72
N VAL A 311 -15.54 2.54 5.47
CA VAL A 311 -15.94 3.82 4.88
C VAL A 311 -17.44 3.82 4.62
N PHE A 312 -18.08 4.94 4.95
CA PHE A 312 -19.50 5.17 4.76
C PHE A 312 -19.70 6.18 3.62
N ASN A 313 -20.62 5.89 2.71
CA ASN A 313 -21.03 6.88 1.73
C ASN A 313 -21.94 7.91 2.42
N ALA A 314 -21.36 9.07 2.78
CA ALA A 314 -22.06 10.12 3.52
C ALA A 314 -23.17 10.83 2.71
N GLN A 315 -23.30 10.54 1.43
CA GLN A 315 -24.40 11.04 0.59
C GLN A 315 -25.51 10.00 0.39
N SER A 316 -25.30 8.73 0.81
CA SER A 316 -26.27 7.65 0.61
C SER A 316 -27.14 7.43 1.86
N PRO A 317 -28.48 7.56 1.78
CA PRO A 317 -29.34 7.17 2.87
C PRO A 317 -29.23 5.68 3.22
N PRO A 318 -29.35 5.29 4.51
CA PRO A 318 -29.54 6.15 5.67
C PRO A 318 -28.22 6.71 6.24
N LEU A 319 -27.06 6.40 5.64
CA LEU A 319 -25.73 6.75 6.13
C LEU A 319 -25.36 8.24 5.93
N ASN A 320 -26.20 9.02 5.26
CA ASN A 320 -26.10 10.48 5.23
C ASN A 320 -26.37 11.12 6.62
N ASN A 321 -27.03 10.39 7.55
CA ASN A 321 -27.21 10.80 8.93
C ASN A 321 -25.97 10.39 9.78
N PRO A 322 -25.20 11.34 10.37
CA PRO A 322 -24.04 11.02 11.17
C PRO A 322 -24.36 10.16 12.41
N LYS A 323 -25.55 10.28 13.01
CA LYS A 323 -25.94 9.45 14.16
C LYS A 323 -26.00 7.96 13.83
N ILE A 324 -26.37 7.59 12.59
CA ILE A 324 -26.38 6.20 12.15
C ILE A 324 -24.94 5.69 12.01
N ARG A 325 -24.03 6.51 11.45
CA ARG A 325 -22.61 6.14 11.36
C ARG A 325 -21.96 5.99 12.74
N GLN A 326 -22.29 6.90 13.67
CA GLN A 326 -21.86 6.82 15.08
C GLN A 326 -22.42 5.55 15.76
N ALA A 327 -23.68 5.22 15.53
CA ALA A 327 -24.27 3.97 16.03
C ALA A 327 -23.51 2.73 15.56
N ILE A 328 -23.10 2.71 14.29
CA ILE A 328 -22.25 1.64 13.75
C ILE A 328 -20.89 1.61 14.49
N GLY A 329 -20.30 2.77 14.79
CA GLY A 329 -19.04 2.86 15.53
C GLY A 329 -19.12 2.23 16.93
N TYR A 330 -20.22 2.47 17.67
CA TYR A 330 -20.45 1.89 19.00
C TYR A 330 -20.88 0.41 18.96
N ALA A 331 -21.44 -0.09 17.84
CA ALA A 331 -21.91 -1.46 17.72
C ALA A 331 -20.79 -2.49 17.56
N ILE A 332 -19.59 -2.09 17.14
CA ILE A 332 -18.51 -3.00 16.76
C ILE A 332 -17.49 -3.13 17.89
N ASP A 333 -17.39 -4.33 18.47
CA ASP A 333 -16.34 -4.67 19.43
C ASP A 333 -15.03 -4.97 18.70
N ARG A 334 -14.28 -3.91 18.37
CA ARG A 334 -13.00 -4.01 17.66
C ARG A 334 -11.95 -4.77 18.45
N GLN A 335 -11.94 -4.61 19.80
CA GLN A 335 -11.01 -5.31 20.66
C GLN A 335 -11.24 -6.83 20.62
N LYS A 336 -12.51 -7.25 20.66
CA LYS A 336 -12.88 -8.67 20.58
C LYS A 336 -12.52 -9.27 19.22
N ILE A 337 -12.75 -8.54 18.11
CA ILE A 337 -12.34 -8.98 16.77
C ILE A 337 -10.82 -9.15 16.72
N VAL A 338 -10.05 -8.20 17.22
CA VAL A 338 -8.59 -8.26 17.23
C VAL A 338 -8.09 -9.45 18.05
N SER A 339 -8.60 -9.65 19.26
CA SER A 339 -8.10 -10.72 20.14
C SER A 339 -8.56 -12.13 19.71
N GLN A 340 -9.81 -12.29 19.28
CA GLN A 340 -10.38 -13.62 19.05
C GLN A 340 -10.30 -14.08 17.59
N LEU A 341 -10.36 -13.14 16.64
CA LEU A 341 -10.37 -13.47 15.21
C LEU A 341 -9.02 -13.19 14.55
N LEU A 342 -8.35 -12.09 14.93
CA LEU A 342 -7.04 -11.74 14.41
C LEU A 342 -5.89 -12.21 15.32
N PHE A 343 -6.18 -12.88 16.44
CA PHE A 343 -5.20 -13.46 17.36
C PHE A 343 -4.11 -12.48 17.83
N ASP A 344 -4.53 -11.24 18.11
CA ASP A 344 -3.66 -10.11 18.48
C ASP A 344 -2.61 -9.71 17.44
N GLN A 345 -2.82 -10.11 16.17
CA GLN A 345 -1.97 -9.73 15.04
C GLN A 345 -2.32 -8.33 14.47
N ALA A 346 -3.07 -7.58 15.22
CA ALA A 346 -3.44 -6.19 14.93
C ALA A 346 -3.62 -5.41 16.23
N LYS A 347 -3.68 -4.08 16.15
CA LYS A 347 -4.05 -3.21 17.28
C LYS A 347 -5.29 -2.40 16.93
N PRO A 348 -6.31 -2.27 17.81
CA PRO A 348 -7.45 -1.40 17.56
C PRO A 348 -7.00 0.02 17.21
N ALA A 349 -7.62 0.60 16.18
CA ALA A 349 -7.28 1.93 15.71
C ALA A 349 -8.23 2.98 16.23
N SER A 350 -7.70 4.16 16.56
CA SER A 350 -8.46 5.34 16.95
C SER A 350 -8.34 6.47 15.92
N SER A 351 -7.36 6.39 15.03
CA SER A 351 -7.10 7.37 13.99
C SER A 351 -6.80 6.69 12.66
N ILE A 352 -6.99 7.44 11.58
CA ILE A 352 -6.54 7.00 10.24
C ILE A 352 -5.01 7.09 10.12
N LEU A 353 -4.39 8.02 10.83
CA LEU A 353 -2.93 8.11 10.95
C LEU A 353 -2.44 7.11 12.01
N PRO A 354 -1.34 6.40 11.78
CA PRO A 354 -0.78 5.49 12.76
C PRO A 354 -0.18 6.26 13.95
N PRO A 355 -0.07 5.64 15.15
CA PRO A 355 0.47 6.30 16.35
C PRO A 355 1.88 6.88 16.19
N GLN A 356 2.68 6.31 15.27
CA GLN A 356 4.03 6.79 14.95
C GLN A 356 4.03 8.07 14.12
N SER A 357 2.91 8.44 13.50
CA SER A 357 2.81 9.68 12.73
C SER A 357 2.94 10.90 13.64
N TRP A 358 3.76 11.85 13.23
CA TRP A 358 3.96 13.10 13.96
C TRP A 358 2.70 13.95 14.11
N ALA A 359 1.70 13.74 13.25
CA ALA A 359 0.40 14.42 13.31
C ALA A 359 -0.71 13.53 13.88
N TYR A 360 -0.36 12.41 14.53
CA TYR A 360 -1.34 11.55 15.17
C TYR A 360 -2.18 12.32 16.19
N SER A 361 -3.49 12.13 16.11
CA SER A 361 -4.49 12.54 17.12
C SER A 361 -5.51 11.39 17.24
N PRO A 362 -5.93 11.03 18.46
CA PRO A 362 -6.90 9.94 18.65
C PRO A 362 -8.32 10.33 18.20
N GLY A 363 -8.69 11.61 18.24
CA GLY A 363 -10.03 12.10 17.92
C GLY A 363 -11.12 11.51 18.82
N THR A 364 -12.36 11.50 18.33
CA THR A 364 -13.52 10.91 19.01
C THR A 364 -13.38 9.39 19.09
N GLN A 365 -13.53 8.82 20.30
CA GLN A 365 -13.41 7.39 20.54
C GLN A 365 -14.77 6.69 20.54
N TYR A 366 -14.88 5.62 19.79
CA TYR A 366 -16.06 4.75 19.74
C TYR A 366 -15.71 3.43 20.44
N THR A 367 -15.91 3.39 21.75
CA THR A 367 -15.81 2.16 22.54
C THR A 367 -17.08 1.34 22.36
N PHE A 368 -16.97 0.01 22.37
CA PHE A 368 -18.12 -0.89 22.21
C PHE A 368 -19.21 -0.61 23.26
N ASP A 369 -20.40 -0.21 22.79
CA ASP A 369 -21.56 0.11 23.61
C ASP A 369 -22.86 -0.07 22.79
N GLN A 370 -23.46 -1.26 22.86
CA GLN A 370 -24.68 -1.56 22.15
C GLN A 370 -25.89 -0.74 22.62
N ALA A 371 -25.91 -0.34 23.89
CA ALA A 371 -27.02 0.48 24.41
C ALA A 371 -26.97 1.87 23.79
N ARG A 372 -25.79 2.47 23.75
CA ARG A 372 -25.56 3.76 23.07
C ARG A 372 -25.85 3.68 21.57
N SER A 373 -25.45 2.59 20.92
CA SER A 373 -25.75 2.35 19.50
C SER A 373 -27.26 2.36 19.25
N LYS A 374 -28.03 1.58 20.01
CA LYS A 374 -29.51 1.52 19.90
C LYS A 374 -30.17 2.88 20.17
N GLN A 375 -29.68 3.62 21.16
CA GLN A 375 -30.16 4.96 21.46
C GLN A 375 -29.95 5.89 20.25
N LEU A 376 -28.77 5.90 19.64
CA LEU A 376 -28.46 6.73 18.48
C LEU A 376 -29.34 6.38 17.26
N LEU A 377 -29.65 5.11 17.04
CA LEU A 377 -30.58 4.68 15.99
C LEU A 377 -32.01 5.20 16.23
N GLN A 378 -32.47 5.18 17.47
CA GLN A 378 -33.76 5.77 17.84
C GLN A 378 -33.76 7.29 17.64
N GLU A 379 -32.72 7.99 18.10
CA GLU A 379 -32.54 9.44 17.90
C GLU A 379 -32.44 9.82 16.42
N ALA A 380 -31.86 8.95 15.58
CA ALA A 380 -31.77 9.12 14.14
C ALA A 380 -33.09 8.85 13.41
N GLY A 381 -34.06 8.22 14.08
CA GLY A 381 -35.33 7.81 13.48
C GLY A 381 -35.21 6.67 12.46
N TYR A 382 -34.21 5.81 12.61
CA TYR A 382 -33.97 4.67 11.69
C TYR A 382 -35.15 3.70 11.71
N LYS A 383 -35.64 3.30 10.52
CA LYS A 383 -36.85 2.47 10.34
C LYS A 383 -36.56 1.06 9.84
N GLY A 384 -35.30 0.64 9.78
CA GLY A 384 -34.91 -0.68 9.24
C GLY A 384 -34.60 -0.66 7.75
N GLU A 385 -34.28 0.51 7.19
CA GLU A 385 -33.84 0.63 5.79
C GLU A 385 -32.63 -0.28 5.53
N PRO A 386 -32.63 -1.04 4.41
CA PRO A 386 -31.54 -1.96 4.14
C PRO A 386 -30.23 -1.21 3.84
N ILE A 387 -29.14 -1.71 4.41
CA ILE A 387 -27.79 -1.19 4.22
C ILE A 387 -26.93 -2.27 3.60
N THR A 388 -26.30 -1.99 2.46
CA THR A 388 -25.37 -2.90 1.80
C THR A 388 -23.95 -2.69 2.32
N PHE A 389 -23.34 -3.77 2.81
CA PHE A 389 -21.95 -3.81 3.23
C PHE A 389 -21.12 -4.58 2.20
N LYS A 390 -20.22 -3.86 1.49
CA LYS A 390 -19.43 -4.41 0.39
C LYS A 390 -17.98 -4.66 0.79
N TYR A 391 -17.38 -5.70 0.23
CA TYR A 391 -15.94 -5.95 0.28
C TYR A 391 -15.46 -6.77 -0.91
N GLY A 392 -14.13 -6.70 -1.19
CA GLY A 392 -13.50 -7.47 -2.27
C GLY A 392 -13.29 -8.93 -1.90
N ALA A 393 -13.56 -9.84 -2.84
CA ALA A 393 -13.30 -11.27 -2.70
C ALA A 393 -11.80 -11.59 -2.58
N GLY A 394 -11.47 -12.77 -2.07
CA GLY A 394 -10.12 -13.35 -2.09
C GLY A 394 -9.33 -13.27 -0.78
N ASN A 395 -9.83 -12.57 0.25
CA ASN A 395 -9.18 -12.54 1.56
C ASN A 395 -10.05 -13.22 2.63
N ALA A 396 -9.54 -14.34 3.19
CA ALA A 396 -10.28 -15.15 4.17
C ALA A 396 -10.57 -14.39 5.47
N ALA A 397 -9.62 -13.62 5.98
CA ALA A 397 -9.79 -12.83 7.19
C ALA A 397 -10.88 -11.76 6.98
N THR A 398 -10.91 -11.11 5.80
CA THR A 398 -11.96 -10.14 5.46
C THR A 398 -13.34 -10.77 5.47
N ASN A 399 -13.50 -11.97 4.89
CA ASN A 399 -14.77 -12.69 4.92
C ASN A 399 -15.24 -12.95 6.35
N GLN A 400 -14.36 -13.38 7.24
CA GLN A 400 -14.67 -13.71 8.63
C GLN A 400 -15.08 -12.46 9.42
N TYR A 401 -14.24 -11.41 9.44
CA TYR A 401 -14.58 -10.22 10.23
C TYR A 401 -15.77 -9.44 9.67
N ALA A 402 -15.99 -9.47 8.35
CA ALA A 402 -17.17 -8.83 7.76
C ALA A 402 -18.49 -9.48 8.24
N GLN A 403 -18.52 -10.80 8.38
CA GLN A 403 -19.67 -11.52 8.94
C GLN A 403 -19.89 -11.18 10.42
N VAL A 404 -18.80 -11.10 11.22
CA VAL A 404 -18.87 -10.70 12.62
C VAL A 404 -19.38 -9.26 12.76
N ILE A 405 -18.89 -8.34 11.93
CA ILE A 405 -19.38 -6.96 11.90
C ILE A 405 -20.87 -6.91 11.49
N GLN A 406 -21.27 -7.63 10.44
CA GLN A 406 -22.67 -7.70 10.01
C GLN A 406 -23.57 -8.17 11.15
N SER A 407 -23.19 -9.26 11.84
CA SER A 407 -23.95 -9.78 12.98
C SER A 407 -24.09 -8.72 14.09
N ALA A 408 -22.97 -8.08 14.48
CA ALA A 408 -22.97 -7.04 15.51
C ALA A 408 -23.87 -5.84 15.16
N LEU A 409 -23.91 -5.45 13.88
CA LEU A 409 -24.77 -4.38 13.40
C LEU A 409 -26.26 -4.79 13.41
N ASN A 410 -26.58 -6.03 13.04
CA ASN A 410 -27.93 -6.56 13.07
C ASN A 410 -28.45 -6.72 14.52
N ASP A 411 -27.58 -7.07 15.48
CA ASP A 411 -27.93 -7.22 16.91
C ASP A 411 -28.36 -5.89 17.56
N VAL A 412 -27.94 -4.76 17.02
CA VAL A 412 -28.39 -3.43 17.49
C VAL A 412 -29.62 -2.91 16.73
N GLY A 413 -30.11 -3.66 15.72
CA GLY A 413 -31.32 -3.35 14.97
C GLY A 413 -31.09 -2.71 13.59
N LEU A 414 -29.85 -2.66 13.11
CA LEU A 414 -29.55 -2.29 11.72
C LEU A 414 -29.92 -3.47 10.78
N ASN A 415 -30.33 -3.17 9.55
CA ASN A 415 -30.64 -4.19 8.52
C ASN A 415 -29.48 -4.23 7.50
N VAL A 416 -28.40 -4.91 7.87
CA VAL A 416 -27.17 -4.95 7.06
C VAL A 416 -27.09 -6.24 6.25
N ARG A 417 -26.79 -6.12 4.95
CA ARG A 417 -26.58 -7.23 4.01
C ARG A 417 -25.20 -7.15 3.40
N ILE A 418 -24.47 -8.27 3.39
CA ILE A 418 -23.17 -8.39 2.75
C ILE A 418 -23.33 -8.58 1.24
N GLU A 419 -22.47 -7.91 0.49
CA GLU A 419 -22.25 -8.12 -0.94
C GLU A 419 -20.74 -8.23 -1.21
N THR A 420 -20.31 -9.43 -1.63
CA THR A 420 -18.91 -9.71 -1.98
C THR A 420 -18.73 -9.58 -3.49
N LEU A 421 -17.73 -8.79 -3.93
CA LEU A 421 -17.50 -8.48 -5.33
C LEU A 421 -16.05 -8.78 -5.73
N GLU A 422 -15.82 -8.97 -7.02
CA GLU A 422 -14.46 -8.99 -7.57
C GLU A 422 -13.80 -7.61 -7.37
N VAL A 423 -12.47 -7.61 -7.13
CA VAL A 423 -11.72 -6.44 -6.68
C VAL A 423 -11.83 -5.24 -7.65
N ASN A 424 -11.78 -5.48 -8.96
CA ASN A 424 -11.88 -4.36 -9.93
C ASN A 424 -13.30 -3.83 -10.05
N THR A 425 -14.31 -4.72 -9.95
CA THR A 425 -15.72 -4.33 -9.92
C THR A 425 -16.01 -3.42 -8.73
N ILE A 426 -15.55 -3.80 -7.54
CA ILE A 426 -15.77 -2.96 -6.35
C ILE A 426 -15.03 -1.63 -6.44
N ARG A 427 -13.82 -1.58 -7.01
CA ARG A 427 -13.09 -0.33 -7.23
C ARG A 427 -13.86 0.65 -8.12
N GLN A 428 -14.46 0.17 -9.19
CA GLN A 428 -15.31 0.98 -10.08
C GLN A 428 -16.56 1.50 -9.33
N GLN A 429 -17.26 0.63 -8.60
CA GLN A 429 -18.44 1.02 -7.83
C GLN A 429 -18.11 2.06 -6.75
N LEU A 430 -16.96 1.92 -6.06
CA LEU A 430 -16.50 2.90 -5.08
C LEU A 430 -16.22 4.28 -5.72
N ALA A 431 -15.57 4.30 -6.88
CA ALA A 431 -15.33 5.54 -7.62
C ALA A 431 -16.63 6.22 -8.05
N GLN A 432 -17.65 5.44 -8.44
CA GLN A 432 -18.96 5.93 -8.84
C GLN A 432 -19.89 6.25 -7.65
N GLY A 433 -19.49 5.94 -6.40
CA GLY A 433 -20.32 6.12 -5.20
C GLY A 433 -21.46 5.09 -5.07
N GLN A 434 -21.38 3.97 -5.77
CA GLN A 434 -22.39 2.90 -5.77
C GLN A 434 -22.17 1.92 -4.60
N PHE A 435 -22.13 2.45 -3.40
CA PHE A 435 -22.00 1.68 -2.16
C PHE A 435 -22.60 2.47 -0.99
N GLN A 436 -22.85 1.75 0.12
CA GLN A 436 -23.24 2.35 1.39
C GLN A 436 -22.14 2.16 2.44
N ILE A 437 -21.77 0.92 2.77
CA ILE A 437 -20.60 0.58 3.59
C ILE A 437 -19.61 -0.21 2.74
N TYR A 438 -18.32 0.10 2.89
CA TYR A 438 -17.21 -0.68 2.34
C TYR A 438 -16.12 -0.86 3.38
N THR A 439 -15.53 -2.06 3.45
CA THR A 439 -14.29 -2.28 4.19
C THR A 439 -13.12 -2.47 3.26
N GLY A 440 -12.00 -1.85 3.61
CA GLY A 440 -10.77 -1.93 2.87
C GLY A 440 -9.57 -1.59 3.74
N GLN A 441 -8.39 -1.76 3.16
CA GLN A 441 -7.12 -1.44 3.81
C GLN A 441 -6.40 -0.34 3.02
N TRP A 442 -5.83 0.61 3.73
CA TRP A 442 -4.84 1.53 3.18
C TRP A 442 -3.44 1.05 3.50
N VAL A 443 -2.59 1.06 2.48
CA VAL A 443 -1.20 0.61 2.58
C VAL A 443 -0.29 1.81 2.32
N GLY A 444 0.43 2.24 3.35
CA GLY A 444 1.51 3.24 3.25
C GLY A 444 1.06 4.70 3.11
N GLY A 445 -0.09 4.99 2.52
CA GLY A 445 -0.54 6.37 2.27
C GLY A 445 -0.83 7.18 3.54
N ASN A 446 -1.26 6.51 4.60
CA ASN A 446 -1.58 7.12 5.90
C ASN A 446 -0.36 7.45 6.77
N GLN A 447 0.85 7.24 6.29
CA GLN A 447 2.07 7.64 6.98
C GLN A 447 2.35 9.14 6.89
N ASP A 448 1.76 9.83 5.90
CA ASP A 448 1.85 11.27 5.73
C ASP A 448 0.52 11.95 6.06
N PRO A 449 0.49 13.02 6.89
CA PRO A 449 -0.74 13.70 7.27
C PRO A 449 -1.51 14.34 6.10
N ILE A 450 -0.86 14.61 4.97
CA ILE A 450 -1.52 15.07 3.74
C ILE A 450 -2.65 14.13 3.31
N PHE A 451 -2.58 12.88 3.75
CA PHE A 451 -3.59 11.86 3.54
C PHE A 451 -4.98 12.25 4.07
N LEU A 452 -5.04 13.08 5.11
CA LEU A 452 -6.32 13.62 5.61
C LEU A 452 -7.00 14.50 4.56
N ARG A 453 -6.22 15.33 3.81
CA ARG A 453 -6.77 16.09 2.68
C ARG A 453 -7.32 15.17 1.60
N ASP A 454 -6.55 14.16 1.23
CA ASP A 454 -6.93 13.27 0.13
C ASP A 454 -8.18 12.43 0.46
N LEU A 455 -8.40 12.10 1.73
CA LEU A 455 -9.56 11.32 2.16
C LEU A 455 -10.81 12.16 2.47
N PHE A 456 -10.66 13.41 2.91
CA PHE A 456 -11.79 14.15 3.50
C PHE A 456 -12.06 15.50 2.86
N SER A 457 -11.15 16.03 2.01
CA SER A 457 -11.47 17.26 1.26
C SER A 457 -12.55 17.00 0.22
N SER A 458 -13.51 17.93 0.13
CA SER A 458 -14.59 17.89 -0.87
C SER A 458 -14.05 17.92 -2.30
N THR A 459 -12.87 18.52 -2.52
CA THR A 459 -12.19 18.58 -3.83
C THR A 459 -11.61 17.24 -4.28
N LYS A 460 -11.58 16.23 -3.39
CA LYS A 460 -11.04 14.88 -3.63
C LYS A 460 -12.12 13.81 -3.78
N ILE A 461 -13.38 14.19 -3.90
CA ILE A 461 -14.48 13.27 -4.19
C ILE A 461 -14.29 12.70 -5.59
N PRO A 462 -14.26 11.36 -5.77
CA PRO A 462 -14.11 10.75 -7.09
C PRO A 462 -15.24 11.15 -8.05
N GLY A 463 -14.87 11.51 -9.27
CA GLY A 463 -15.78 11.93 -10.32
C GLY A 463 -15.09 12.89 -11.31
N GLY A 464 -15.47 12.87 -12.58
CA GLY A 464 -14.81 13.63 -13.62
C GLY A 464 -13.32 13.30 -13.71
N SER A 465 -12.45 14.29 -13.55
CA SER A 465 -10.99 14.13 -13.56
C SER A 465 -10.39 13.66 -12.22
N VAL A 466 -11.19 13.58 -11.14
CA VAL A 466 -10.73 13.15 -9.80
C VAL A 466 -10.87 11.64 -9.67
N SER A 467 -9.74 10.92 -9.67
CA SER A 467 -9.71 9.45 -9.60
C SER A 467 -9.74 8.88 -8.17
N CYS A 468 -9.38 9.67 -7.16
CA CYS A 468 -9.20 9.29 -5.74
C CYS A 468 -9.24 10.57 -4.88
N CYS A 469 -9.52 10.52 -3.61
CA CYS A 469 -9.62 9.37 -2.72
C CYS A 469 -10.72 9.54 -1.67
N ASN A 470 -11.45 10.70 -1.64
CA ASN A 470 -12.60 10.92 -0.75
C ASN A 470 -13.79 10.04 -1.20
N ARG A 471 -13.65 8.72 -1.03
CA ARG A 471 -14.70 7.75 -1.38
C ARG A 471 -15.93 7.90 -0.51
N SER A 472 -15.75 8.38 0.74
CA SER A 472 -16.88 8.66 1.64
C SER A 472 -17.83 9.73 1.10
N ARG A 473 -17.42 10.49 0.08
CA ARG A 473 -18.16 11.64 -0.48
C ARG A 473 -18.54 12.66 0.60
N TYR A 474 -17.73 12.71 1.64
CA TYR A 474 -17.87 13.62 2.76
C TYR A 474 -17.58 15.06 2.31
N GLN A 475 -18.36 16.01 2.84
CA GLN A 475 -18.22 17.42 2.56
C GLN A 475 -18.39 18.20 3.86
N ASN A 476 -17.38 18.99 4.21
CA ASN A 476 -17.40 19.89 5.34
C ASN A 476 -16.44 21.05 5.07
N ALA A 477 -16.98 22.27 4.95
CA ALA A 477 -16.21 23.44 4.58
C ALA A 477 -15.11 23.81 5.58
N GLU A 478 -15.31 23.52 6.88
CA GLU A 478 -14.28 23.76 7.91
C GLU A 478 -13.14 22.74 7.77
N VAL A 479 -13.46 21.47 7.48
CA VAL A 479 -12.45 20.45 7.18
C VAL A 479 -11.66 20.83 5.93
N ASP A 480 -12.32 21.26 4.86
CA ASP A 480 -11.64 21.73 3.63
C ASP A 480 -10.65 22.85 3.94
N LYS A 481 -11.07 23.85 4.73
CA LYS A 481 -10.22 24.96 5.15
C LYS A 481 -9.03 24.50 5.99
N LEU A 482 -9.28 23.69 7.03
CA LEU A 482 -8.24 23.22 7.95
C LEU A 482 -7.18 22.36 7.25
N VAL A 483 -7.59 21.44 6.37
CA VAL A 483 -6.62 20.60 5.65
C VAL A 483 -5.78 21.40 4.65
N GLU A 484 -6.37 22.39 3.96
CA GLU A 484 -5.60 23.25 3.06
C GLU A 484 -4.63 24.16 3.82
N GLU A 485 -5.03 24.72 4.97
CA GLU A 485 -4.14 25.48 5.84
C GLU A 485 -3.00 24.60 6.39
N ALA A 486 -3.29 23.35 6.80
CA ALA A 486 -2.29 22.41 7.30
C ALA A 486 -1.26 22.03 6.22
N VAL A 487 -1.73 21.71 5.02
CA VAL A 487 -0.86 21.36 3.86
C VAL A 487 0.04 22.54 3.47
N ASN A 488 -0.48 23.77 3.54
CA ASN A 488 0.25 24.99 3.19
C ASN A 488 1.17 25.50 4.30
N SER A 489 1.07 24.95 5.53
CA SER A 489 1.89 25.40 6.65
C SER A 489 3.34 24.90 6.52
N VAL A 490 4.30 25.80 6.63
CA VAL A 490 5.74 25.48 6.76
C VAL A 490 6.11 25.17 8.21
N ASP A 491 5.32 25.65 9.17
CA ASP A 491 5.46 25.35 10.60
C ASP A 491 4.81 24.01 10.93
N ARG A 492 5.64 23.03 11.29
CA ARG A 492 5.20 21.68 11.63
C ARG A 492 4.31 21.61 12.87
N ALA A 493 4.53 22.48 13.86
CA ALA A 493 3.71 22.53 15.08
C ALA A 493 2.30 23.03 14.75
N LYS A 494 2.20 24.11 13.97
CA LYS A 494 0.94 24.62 13.46
C LYS A 494 0.22 23.60 12.57
N ALA A 495 0.93 22.95 11.65
CA ALA A 495 0.36 21.91 10.80
C ALA A 495 -0.21 20.76 11.65
N LYS A 496 0.51 20.31 12.68
CA LYS A 496 0.04 19.26 13.61
C LYS A 496 -1.27 19.66 14.32
N GLU A 497 -1.36 20.89 14.80
CA GLU A 497 -2.57 21.42 15.43
C GLU A 497 -3.76 21.39 14.45
N LEU A 498 -3.55 21.88 13.22
CA LEU A 498 -4.57 21.92 12.19
C LEU A 498 -5.06 20.51 11.77
N TYR A 499 -4.14 19.56 11.59
CA TYR A 499 -4.49 18.17 11.33
C TYR A 499 -5.23 17.53 12.52
N GLY A 500 -4.85 17.87 13.75
CA GLY A 500 -5.58 17.44 14.96
C GLY A 500 -7.03 17.92 14.95
N LYS A 501 -7.26 19.22 14.75
CA LYS A 501 -8.61 19.81 14.62
C LYS A 501 -9.42 19.17 13.47
N THR A 502 -8.76 18.94 12.35
CA THR A 502 -9.39 18.22 11.23
C THR A 502 -9.90 16.86 11.66
N TRP A 503 -9.04 16.07 12.34
CA TRP A 503 -9.40 14.73 12.76
C TRP A 503 -10.47 14.74 13.86
N ASP A 504 -10.49 15.72 14.74
CA ASP A 504 -11.54 15.87 15.76
C ASP A 504 -12.92 16.04 15.11
N ILE A 505 -13.05 16.88 14.08
CA ILE A 505 -14.30 17.04 13.32
C ILE A 505 -14.64 15.74 12.56
N VAL A 506 -13.71 15.22 11.78
CA VAL A 506 -13.94 14.04 10.94
C VAL A 506 -14.30 12.82 11.78
N SER A 507 -13.59 12.57 12.88
CA SER A 507 -13.88 11.43 13.76
C SER A 507 -15.22 11.58 14.47
N SER A 508 -15.67 12.81 14.79
CA SER A 508 -16.98 13.04 15.39
C SER A 508 -18.13 12.79 14.40
N GLU A 509 -17.98 13.17 13.13
CA GLU A 509 -18.99 12.97 12.07
C GLU A 509 -18.91 11.60 11.42
N LEU A 510 -17.82 10.90 11.62
CA LEU A 510 -17.54 9.52 11.27
C LEU A 510 -17.85 9.14 9.80
N PRO A 511 -17.32 9.82 8.78
CA PRO A 511 -17.43 9.34 7.40
C PRO A 511 -16.59 8.08 7.15
N LEU A 512 -15.63 7.82 8.05
CA LEU A 512 -14.76 6.64 8.04
C LEU A 512 -14.49 6.21 9.49
N LEU A 513 -14.67 4.91 9.78
CA LEU A 513 -14.34 4.31 11.06
C LEU A 513 -13.03 3.54 10.94
N PRO A 514 -11.94 3.97 11.60
CA PRO A 514 -10.74 3.16 11.77
C PRO A 514 -11.06 1.88 12.55
N LEU A 515 -10.67 0.72 12.04
CA LEU A 515 -10.91 -0.56 12.72
C LEU A 515 -9.70 -0.99 13.52
N TRP A 516 -8.59 -1.26 12.83
CA TRP A 516 -7.32 -1.68 13.46
C TRP A 516 -6.14 -1.41 12.55
N TYR A 517 -4.95 -1.34 13.14
CA TYR A 517 -3.67 -1.37 12.46
C TYR A 517 -3.20 -2.82 12.39
N PRO A 518 -3.18 -3.46 11.20
CA PRO A 518 -2.59 -4.79 11.05
C PRO A 518 -1.11 -4.76 11.40
N GLY A 519 -0.63 -5.77 12.12
CA GLY A 519 0.80 -5.96 12.35
C GLY A 519 1.52 -6.37 11.07
N ASN A 520 2.80 -6.01 10.98
CA ASN A 520 3.71 -6.57 10.00
C ASN A 520 4.26 -7.89 10.55
N MET A 521 4.25 -8.94 9.75
CA MET A 521 4.74 -10.27 10.13
C MET A 521 5.99 -10.62 9.32
#